data_4de18394bcc982d36e2823b785cb9a52
#
_entry.id   4de18394bcc982d36e2823b785cb9a52
#
_cell.length_a   1.000
_cell.length_b   1.000
_cell.length_c   1.000
_cell.angle_alpha   90.00
_cell.angle_beta   90.00
_cell.angle_gamma   90.00
#
_symmetry.space_group_name_H-M   'P 1'
#
loop_
_entity.id
_entity.type
_entity.pdbx_description
1 polymer ?
#
loop_
_entity_poly.entity_id
_entity_poly.type
_entity_poly.pdbx_seq_one_letter_code
_entity_poly.pdbx_strand_id
1 'polypeptide(L)'
;MDEALFKSLTEKIYTAALDEAAWSGLLESLREYFHACGSTMMCWQRADDYPPILTFKSDCDAEYLRKYGTYYYKIDPWVKAGMNTGITLDEPWVGLGDTLVPHDQLLASEFYQDFLRPYDQCHLLIAATESTNEILASFSFFRPPKGPAFNIAEMDDLWTLAPHLKRGSI
;
A
#
# COMPACT_ATOMS: atom_id res chain seq x y z
N MET A 1 -8.04 15.19 8.01
CA MET A 1 -9.35 14.48 7.86
C MET A 1 -10.33 15.00 8.89
N ASP A 2 -11.60 15.25 8.53
CA ASP A 2 -12.62 15.65 9.50
C ASP A 2 -13.21 14.42 10.26
N GLU A 3 -13.89 14.70 11.39
CA GLU A 3 -14.40 13.66 12.29
C GLU A 3 -15.48 12.78 11.64
N ALA A 4 -16.35 13.35 10.80
CA ALA A 4 -17.43 12.60 10.15
C ALA A 4 -16.88 11.61 9.13
N LEU A 5 -15.88 12.02 8.35
CA LEU A 5 -15.21 11.17 7.39
C LEU A 5 -14.37 10.08 8.08
N PHE A 6 -13.63 10.44 9.14
CA PHE A 6 -12.89 9.46 9.94
C PHE A 6 -13.84 8.36 10.48
N LYS A 7 -14.97 8.73 11.04
CA LYS A 7 -15.97 7.79 11.52
C LYS A 7 -16.48 6.89 10.38
N SER A 8 -16.85 7.48 9.25
CA SER A 8 -17.33 6.73 8.07
C SER A 8 -16.30 5.71 7.57
N LEU A 9 -15.04 6.12 7.44
CA LEU A 9 -13.97 5.21 6.99
C LEU A 9 -13.71 4.11 8.03
N THR A 10 -13.73 4.42 9.30
CA THR A 10 -13.56 3.44 10.38
C THR A 10 -14.70 2.42 10.39
N GLU A 11 -15.95 2.84 10.20
CA GLU A 11 -17.10 1.94 10.05
C GLU A 11 -16.92 0.99 8.84
N LYS A 12 -16.45 1.50 7.70
CA LYS A 12 -16.15 0.69 6.52
C LYS A 12 -15.04 -0.33 6.79
N ILE A 13 -14.00 0.05 7.52
CA ILE A 13 -12.91 -0.87 7.89
C ILE A 13 -13.46 -2.05 8.70
N TYR A 14 -14.27 -1.79 9.73
CA TYR A 14 -14.84 -2.86 10.55
C TYR A 14 -15.92 -3.66 9.83
N THR A 15 -16.63 -3.08 8.86
CA THR A 15 -17.51 -3.84 7.97
C THR A 15 -16.71 -4.81 7.11
N ALA A 16 -15.60 -4.33 6.52
CA ALA A 16 -14.72 -5.16 5.70
C ALA A 16 -14.05 -6.31 6.50
N ALA A 17 -13.79 -6.10 7.79
CA ALA A 17 -13.30 -7.15 8.69
C ALA A 17 -14.30 -8.32 8.86
N LEU A 18 -15.59 -8.07 8.70
CA LEU A 18 -16.64 -9.07 8.83
C LEU A 18 -17.16 -9.59 7.49
N ASP A 19 -16.91 -8.89 6.41
CA ASP A 19 -17.38 -9.22 5.06
C ASP A 19 -16.25 -8.96 4.04
N GLU A 20 -15.66 -10.03 3.55
CA GLU A 20 -14.56 -9.97 2.58
C GLU A 20 -14.91 -9.16 1.32
N ALA A 21 -16.15 -9.20 0.87
CA ALA A 21 -16.59 -8.45 -0.31
C ALA A 21 -16.53 -6.93 -0.11
N ALA A 22 -16.53 -6.44 1.14
CA ALA A 22 -16.49 -5.01 1.44
C ALA A 22 -15.09 -4.39 1.31
N TRP A 23 -14.01 -5.19 1.23
CA TRP A 23 -12.64 -4.67 1.11
C TRP A 23 -12.43 -3.84 -0.15
N SER A 24 -12.97 -4.27 -1.29
CA SER A 24 -12.85 -3.50 -2.54
C SER A 24 -13.49 -2.11 -2.42
N GLY A 25 -14.67 -2.01 -1.80
CA GLY A 25 -15.34 -0.74 -1.56
C GLY A 25 -14.63 0.16 -0.56
N LEU A 26 -13.96 -0.42 0.45
CA LEU A 26 -13.11 0.31 1.38
C LEU A 26 -11.88 0.88 0.67
N LEU A 27 -11.16 0.06 -0.09
CA LEU A 27 -9.99 0.51 -0.85
C LEU A 27 -10.34 1.62 -1.84
N GLU A 28 -11.50 1.51 -2.51
CA GLU A 28 -12.00 2.56 -3.39
C GLU A 28 -12.25 3.86 -2.62
N SER A 29 -12.89 3.81 -1.45
CA SER A 29 -13.15 4.99 -0.61
C SER A 29 -11.85 5.66 -0.12
N LEU A 30 -10.85 4.86 0.23
CA LEU A 30 -9.53 5.37 0.64
C LEU A 30 -8.77 5.94 -0.57
N ARG A 31 -8.83 5.28 -1.74
CA ARG A 31 -8.26 5.77 -2.99
C ARG A 31 -8.81 7.14 -3.37
N GLU A 32 -10.13 7.30 -3.32
CA GLU A 32 -10.79 8.58 -3.59
C GLU A 32 -10.36 9.65 -2.59
N TYR A 33 -10.35 9.33 -1.30
CA TYR A 33 -9.94 10.26 -0.25
C TYR A 33 -8.51 10.78 -0.46
N PHE A 34 -7.57 9.88 -0.75
CA PHE A 34 -6.17 10.25 -0.98
C PHE A 34 -5.91 10.75 -2.41
N HIS A 35 -6.94 10.93 -3.25
CA HIS A 35 -6.79 11.32 -4.66
C HIS A 35 -5.74 10.46 -5.39
N ALA A 36 -5.74 9.17 -5.10
CA ALA A 36 -4.81 8.22 -5.69
C ALA A 36 -5.33 7.66 -7.02
N CYS A 37 -4.43 7.32 -7.93
CA CYS A 37 -4.77 6.64 -9.18
C CYS A 37 -4.91 5.14 -9.03
N GLY A 38 -4.42 4.56 -7.93
CA GLY A 38 -4.57 3.14 -7.60
C GLY A 38 -4.35 2.87 -6.12
N SER A 39 -4.91 1.79 -5.61
CA SER A 39 -4.69 1.31 -4.25
C SER A 39 -4.59 -0.21 -4.20
N THR A 40 -3.78 -0.71 -3.27
CA THR A 40 -3.61 -2.15 -3.05
C THR A 40 -3.56 -2.48 -1.56
N MET A 41 -4.02 -3.67 -1.20
CA MET A 41 -3.76 -4.31 0.06
C MET A 41 -2.98 -5.60 -0.23
N MET A 42 -1.79 -5.73 0.32
CA MET A 42 -0.90 -6.86 0.06
C MET A 42 -0.38 -7.47 1.35
N CYS A 43 -0.12 -8.77 1.29
CA CYS A 43 0.52 -9.54 2.34
C CYS A 43 1.69 -10.34 1.76
N TRP A 44 2.85 -10.24 2.38
CA TRP A 44 4.05 -11.02 2.02
C TRP A 44 4.40 -11.98 3.14
N GLN A 45 4.76 -13.20 2.78
CA GLN A 45 5.47 -14.09 3.68
C GLN A 45 6.97 -13.76 3.61
N ARG A 46 7.62 -13.58 4.76
CA ARG A 46 9.06 -13.25 4.84
C ARG A 46 9.98 -14.44 4.56
N ALA A 47 9.45 -15.66 4.62
CA ALA A 47 10.20 -16.86 4.30
C ALA A 47 10.19 -17.10 2.79
N ASP A 48 11.38 -17.05 2.19
CA ASP A 48 11.68 -17.45 0.81
C ASP A 48 10.95 -16.68 -0.30
N ASP A 49 11.44 -16.75 -1.51
CA ASP A 49 11.00 -16.14 -2.77
C ASP A 49 9.50 -16.33 -3.16
N TYR A 50 8.58 -16.34 -2.18
CA TYR A 50 7.15 -16.45 -2.46
C TYR A 50 6.56 -15.13 -2.94
N PRO A 51 5.73 -15.15 -4.00
CA PRO A 51 4.99 -13.97 -4.42
C PRO A 51 4.05 -13.52 -3.29
N PRO A 52 3.77 -12.19 -3.22
CA PRO A 52 2.81 -11.69 -2.25
C PRO A 52 1.46 -12.34 -2.48
N ILE A 53 0.77 -12.65 -1.38
CA ILE A 53 -0.64 -12.95 -1.43
C ILE A 53 -1.34 -11.61 -1.61
N LEU A 54 -1.76 -11.31 -2.83
CA LEU A 54 -2.54 -10.12 -3.10
C LEU A 54 -3.97 -10.37 -2.64
N THR A 55 -4.38 -9.62 -1.62
CA THR A 55 -5.68 -9.86 -1.02
C THR A 55 -6.76 -9.04 -1.72
N PHE A 56 -6.54 -7.74 -1.93
CA PHE A 56 -7.53 -6.83 -2.54
C PHE A 56 -6.85 -5.66 -3.24
N LYS A 57 -7.57 -5.05 -4.20
CA LYS A 57 -7.11 -3.92 -4.99
C LYS A 57 -8.25 -3.03 -5.45
N SER A 58 -7.92 -1.82 -5.80
CA SER A 58 -8.76 -0.90 -6.54
C SER A 58 -8.01 -0.42 -7.79
N ASP A 59 -8.70 -0.37 -8.94
CA ASP A 59 -8.20 0.15 -10.21
C ASP A 59 -6.94 -0.49 -10.81
N CYS A 60 -6.68 -1.76 -10.49
CA CYS A 60 -5.65 -2.53 -11.18
C CYS A 60 -6.31 -3.65 -11.99
N ASP A 61 -5.85 -3.87 -13.20
CA ASP A 61 -6.35 -4.97 -14.02
C ASP A 61 -5.67 -6.31 -13.67
N ALA A 62 -6.20 -7.40 -14.21
CA ALA A 62 -5.64 -8.73 -13.99
C ALA A 62 -4.20 -8.86 -14.50
N GLU A 63 -3.83 -8.09 -15.53
CA GLU A 63 -2.49 -8.09 -16.10
C GLU A 63 -1.48 -7.43 -15.13
N TYR A 64 -1.85 -6.33 -14.47
CA TYR A 64 -1.05 -5.72 -13.40
C TYR A 64 -0.69 -6.75 -12.33
N LEU A 65 -1.72 -7.46 -11.84
CA LEU A 65 -1.54 -8.45 -10.78
C LEU A 65 -0.66 -9.61 -11.21
N ARG A 66 -0.90 -10.11 -12.42
CA ARG A 66 -0.12 -11.20 -12.99
C ARG A 66 1.36 -10.80 -13.14
N LYS A 67 1.65 -9.63 -13.69
CA LYS A 67 3.01 -9.11 -13.83
C LYS A 67 3.69 -8.95 -12.47
N TYR A 68 3.01 -8.30 -11.54
CA TYR A 68 3.57 -8.11 -10.20
C TYR A 68 3.88 -9.45 -9.53
N GLY A 69 2.90 -10.35 -9.45
CA GLY A 69 3.02 -11.64 -8.78
C GLY A 69 3.97 -12.64 -9.43
N THR A 70 4.32 -12.47 -10.72
CA THR A 70 5.28 -13.38 -11.39
C THR A 70 6.71 -12.88 -11.35
N TYR A 71 6.95 -11.56 -11.39
CA TYR A 71 8.28 -11.02 -11.52
C TYR A 71 8.56 -9.78 -10.67
N TYR A 72 7.72 -8.72 -10.78
CA TYR A 72 8.09 -7.40 -10.27
C TYR A 72 8.15 -7.32 -8.74
N TYR A 73 7.45 -8.19 -8.01
CA TYR A 73 7.58 -8.27 -6.55
C TYR A 73 9.02 -8.55 -6.10
N LYS A 74 9.81 -9.27 -6.92
CA LYS A 74 11.21 -9.61 -6.62
C LYS A 74 12.15 -8.41 -6.68
N ILE A 75 11.80 -7.43 -7.50
CA ILE A 75 12.61 -6.24 -7.75
C ILE A 75 11.99 -4.96 -7.22
N ASP A 76 10.83 -5.05 -6.56
CA ASP A 76 10.17 -3.92 -5.91
C ASP A 76 11.10 -3.29 -4.86
N PRO A 77 11.58 -2.05 -5.08
CA PRO A 77 12.57 -1.43 -4.20
C PRO A 77 11.95 -1.03 -2.85
N TRP A 78 10.65 -0.73 -2.80
CA TRP A 78 9.97 -0.38 -1.56
C TRP A 78 9.80 -1.59 -0.65
N VAL A 79 9.41 -2.73 -1.22
CA VAL A 79 9.30 -4.00 -0.48
C VAL A 79 10.67 -4.42 0.03
N LYS A 80 11.71 -4.35 -0.81
CA LYS A 80 13.09 -4.64 -0.37
C LYS A 80 13.55 -3.74 0.76
N ALA A 81 13.28 -2.43 0.67
CA ALA A 81 13.61 -1.50 1.74
C ALA A 81 12.88 -1.85 3.05
N GLY A 82 11.57 -2.13 2.98
CA GLY A 82 10.77 -2.53 4.14
C GLY A 82 11.19 -3.86 4.75
N MET A 83 11.46 -4.88 3.93
CA MET A 83 11.88 -6.20 4.40
C MET A 83 13.29 -6.22 4.99
N ASN A 84 14.21 -5.44 4.40
CA ASN A 84 15.61 -5.39 4.85
C ASN A 84 15.79 -4.72 6.21
N THR A 85 14.81 -4.00 6.71
CA THR A 85 14.89 -3.39 8.04
C THR A 85 14.97 -4.44 9.15
N GLY A 86 14.46 -5.67 8.92
CA GLY A 86 14.35 -6.71 9.94
C GLY A 86 13.53 -6.31 11.17
N ILE A 87 12.89 -5.15 11.11
CA ILE A 87 12.11 -4.59 12.21
C ILE A 87 10.76 -5.29 12.25
N THR A 88 10.41 -5.84 13.41
CA THR A 88 9.04 -6.22 13.76
C THR A 88 8.35 -4.98 14.31
N LEU A 89 7.10 -4.76 13.89
CA LEU A 89 6.31 -3.62 14.33
C LEU A 89 5.21 -4.08 15.27
N ASP A 90 5.25 -3.60 16.50
CA ASP A 90 4.11 -3.74 17.43
C ASP A 90 2.95 -2.83 17.00
N GLU A 91 3.28 -1.65 16.49
CA GLU A 91 2.35 -0.66 15.97
C GLU A 91 2.51 -0.49 14.45
N PRO A 92 1.45 -0.11 13.71
CA PRO A 92 1.55 0.19 12.29
C PRO A 92 2.59 1.27 12.00
N TRP A 93 3.24 1.18 10.86
CA TRP A 93 4.11 2.23 10.34
C TRP A 93 3.50 2.84 9.09
N VAL A 94 3.58 4.16 8.96
CA VAL A 94 3.10 4.91 7.79
C VAL A 94 4.22 5.77 7.23
N GLY A 95 4.33 5.83 5.92
CA GLY A 95 5.36 6.64 5.29
C GLY A 95 5.10 6.95 3.83
N LEU A 96 5.97 7.83 3.31
CA LEU A 96 6.02 8.20 1.90
C LEU A 96 7.05 7.33 1.18
N GLY A 97 6.79 6.97 -0.07
CA GLY A 97 7.71 6.15 -0.86
C GLY A 97 9.11 6.73 -0.96
N ASP A 98 9.23 8.06 -1.06
CA ASP A 98 10.52 8.76 -1.16
C ASP A 98 11.36 8.66 0.13
N THR A 99 10.76 8.35 1.28
CA THR A 99 11.49 8.09 2.53
C THR A 99 12.09 6.68 2.58
N LEU A 100 11.54 5.76 1.80
CA LEU A 100 12.04 4.38 1.69
C LEU A 100 13.06 4.24 0.57
N VAL A 101 12.78 4.86 -0.57
CA VAL A 101 13.61 4.82 -1.78
C VAL A 101 13.69 6.23 -2.36
N PRO A 102 14.88 6.82 -2.49
CA PRO A 102 15.05 8.12 -3.12
C PRO A 102 14.41 8.15 -4.51
N HIS A 103 13.72 9.26 -4.83
CA HIS A 103 12.91 9.39 -6.04
C HIS A 103 13.69 9.15 -7.34
N ASP A 104 14.93 9.66 -7.41
CA ASP A 104 15.82 9.46 -8.56
C ASP A 104 16.22 7.99 -8.76
N GLN A 105 16.42 7.26 -7.65
CA GLN A 105 16.69 5.82 -7.69
C GLN A 105 15.47 5.04 -8.16
N LEU A 106 14.27 5.41 -7.70
CA LEU A 106 13.04 4.80 -8.17
C LEU A 106 12.89 4.99 -9.69
N LEU A 107 13.01 6.23 -10.18
CA LEU A 107 12.86 6.55 -11.60
C LEU A 107 13.88 5.84 -12.49
N ALA A 108 15.09 5.57 -11.99
CA ALA A 108 16.13 4.83 -12.72
C ALA A 108 15.93 3.31 -12.69
N SER A 109 15.01 2.79 -11.88
CA SER A 109 14.83 1.35 -11.71
C SER A 109 14.02 0.72 -12.85
N GLU A 110 14.30 -0.55 -13.14
CA GLU A 110 13.48 -1.39 -14.02
C GLU A 110 12.02 -1.46 -13.50
N PHE A 111 11.84 -1.56 -12.19
CA PHE A 111 10.54 -1.59 -11.55
C PHE A 111 9.66 -0.38 -11.94
N TYR A 112 10.23 0.82 -11.95
CA TYR A 112 9.50 2.00 -12.39
C TYR A 112 9.31 2.01 -13.91
N GLN A 113 10.37 1.83 -14.69
CA GLN A 113 10.33 2.00 -16.14
C GLN A 113 9.39 1.01 -16.84
N ASP A 114 9.43 -0.26 -16.40
CA ASP A 114 8.74 -1.33 -17.10
C ASP A 114 7.43 -1.76 -16.40
N PHE A 115 7.27 -1.43 -15.11
CA PHE A 115 6.07 -1.81 -14.35
C PHE A 115 5.21 -0.61 -13.93
N LEU A 116 5.72 0.34 -13.15
CA LEU A 116 4.87 1.42 -12.63
C LEU A 116 4.48 2.45 -13.68
N ARG A 117 5.41 2.86 -14.52
CA ARG A 117 5.20 3.90 -15.54
C ARG A 117 4.09 3.57 -16.54
N PRO A 118 3.93 2.33 -17.07
CA PRO A 118 2.79 1.96 -17.92
C PRO A 118 1.42 2.10 -17.24
N TYR A 119 1.37 2.05 -15.91
CA TYR A 119 0.16 2.22 -15.10
C TYR A 119 0.02 3.62 -14.52
N ASP A 120 0.86 4.56 -14.97
CA ASP A 120 0.87 5.96 -14.49
C ASP A 120 1.05 6.09 -12.98
N GLN A 121 1.83 5.19 -12.36
CA GLN A 121 2.11 5.15 -10.94
C GLN A 121 3.54 5.61 -10.65
N CYS A 122 3.73 6.48 -9.63
CA CYS A 122 5.04 6.99 -9.27
C CYS A 122 5.17 7.27 -7.77
N HIS A 123 4.31 8.11 -7.22
CA HIS A 123 4.36 8.49 -5.81
C HIS A 123 3.60 7.48 -4.96
N LEU A 124 4.17 7.10 -3.83
CA LEU A 124 3.60 6.12 -2.91
C LEU A 124 3.32 6.74 -1.54
N LEU A 125 2.12 6.47 -1.02
CA LEU A 125 1.76 6.58 0.39
C LEU A 125 1.43 5.17 0.89
N ILE A 126 2.06 4.73 1.98
CA ILE A 126 1.96 3.35 2.46
C ILE A 126 1.73 3.28 3.96
N ALA A 127 0.87 2.36 4.39
CA ALA A 127 0.77 1.90 5.78
C ALA A 127 1.17 0.42 5.85
N ALA A 128 2.27 0.11 6.54
CA ALA A 128 2.59 -1.25 6.96
C ALA A 128 1.82 -1.54 8.24
N THR A 129 0.81 -2.41 8.15
CA THR A 129 -0.10 -2.72 9.26
C THR A 129 0.33 -3.92 10.07
N GLU A 130 1.08 -4.83 9.46
CA GLU A 130 1.67 -5.99 10.11
C GLU A 130 3.13 -6.15 9.66
N SER A 131 4.02 -6.38 10.61
CA SER A 131 5.41 -6.69 10.32
C SER A 131 5.95 -7.59 11.43
N THR A 132 5.86 -8.90 11.20
CA THR A 132 6.41 -9.94 12.07
C THR A 132 7.64 -10.58 11.42
N ASN A 133 8.22 -11.58 12.05
CA ASN A 133 9.29 -12.39 11.44
C ASN A 133 8.79 -13.21 10.24
N GLU A 134 7.47 -13.43 10.12
CA GLU A 134 6.87 -14.28 9.10
C GLU A 134 6.10 -13.49 8.04
N ILE A 135 5.47 -12.38 8.41
CA ILE A 135 4.51 -11.66 7.56
C ILE A 135 4.83 -10.17 7.53
N LEU A 136 4.70 -9.59 6.34
CA LEU A 136 4.57 -8.16 6.12
C LEU A 136 3.25 -7.90 5.41
N ALA A 137 2.38 -7.05 5.98
CA ALA A 137 1.14 -6.63 5.34
C ALA A 137 1.09 -5.11 5.20
N SER A 138 0.54 -4.63 4.08
CA SER A 138 0.49 -3.19 3.81
C SER A 138 -0.73 -2.77 2.99
N PHE A 139 -1.08 -1.49 3.14
CA PHE A 139 -1.99 -0.73 2.29
C PHE A 139 -1.18 0.32 1.54
N SER A 140 -1.30 0.37 0.23
CA SER A 140 -0.52 1.25 -0.63
C SER A 140 -1.44 2.07 -1.53
N PHE A 141 -1.13 3.36 -1.68
CA PHE A 141 -1.83 4.31 -2.53
C PHE A 141 -0.84 4.96 -3.47
N PHE A 142 -1.21 5.07 -4.75
CA PHE A 142 -0.31 5.57 -5.79
C PHE A 142 -0.85 6.84 -6.44
N ARG A 143 0.05 7.74 -6.82
CA ARG A 143 -0.24 8.91 -7.66
C ARG A 143 0.63 8.94 -8.91
N PRO A 144 0.13 9.58 -9.98
CA PRO A 144 0.86 9.67 -11.23
C PRO A 144 2.09 10.59 -11.13
N PRO A 145 3.12 10.40 -11.97
CA PRO A 145 4.36 11.19 -11.94
C PRO A 145 4.15 12.68 -12.22
N LYS A 146 3.09 13.04 -12.96
CA LYS A 146 2.73 14.44 -13.25
C LYS A 146 1.85 15.09 -12.17
N GLY A 147 1.36 14.30 -11.21
CA GLY A 147 0.58 14.79 -10.09
C GLY A 147 1.45 15.28 -8.93
N PRO A 148 0.85 15.91 -7.91
CA PRO A 148 1.57 16.24 -6.68
C PRO A 148 1.93 14.94 -5.93
N ALA A 149 3.13 14.87 -5.37
CA ALA A 149 3.48 13.83 -4.41
C ALA A 149 2.55 13.91 -3.18
N PHE A 150 2.45 12.80 -2.45
CA PHE A 150 1.77 12.82 -1.15
C PHE A 150 2.54 13.69 -0.16
N ASN A 151 1.82 14.33 0.75
CA ASN A 151 2.36 15.25 1.73
C ASN A 151 2.21 14.71 3.17
N ILE A 152 2.81 15.43 4.13
CA ILE A 152 2.81 15.04 5.54
C ILE A 152 1.39 15.00 6.12
N ALA A 153 0.49 15.93 5.73
CA ALA A 153 -0.88 15.93 6.24
C ALA A 153 -1.66 14.69 5.81
N GLU A 154 -1.45 14.22 4.59
CA GLU A 154 -2.05 12.97 4.09
C GLU A 154 -1.44 11.74 4.77
N MET A 155 -0.14 11.77 5.05
CA MET A 155 0.53 10.75 5.84
C MET A 155 -0.03 10.70 7.28
N ASP A 156 -0.26 11.84 7.92
CA ASP A 156 -0.86 11.93 9.26
C ASP A 156 -2.31 11.40 9.27
N ASP A 157 -3.08 11.67 8.21
CA ASP A 157 -4.43 11.12 8.07
C ASP A 157 -4.42 9.59 7.95
N LEU A 158 -3.48 9.04 7.17
CA LEU A 158 -3.33 7.58 7.08
C LEU A 158 -2.82 6.99 8.40
N TRP A 159 -1.97 7.73 9.13
CA TRP A 159 -1.48 7.31 10.44
C TRP A 159 -2.64 7.13 11.44
N THR A 160 -3.65 8.01 11.41
CA THR A 160 -4.83 7.87 12.29
C THR A 160 -5.71 6.68 11.93
N LEU A 161 -5.73 6.27 10.66
CA LEU A 161 -6.47 5.09 10.19
C LEU A 161 -5.71 3.77 10.36
N ALA A 162 -4.38 3.80 10.37
CA ALA A 162 -3.54 2.61 10.35
C ALA A 162 -3.81 1.61 11.49
N PRO A 163 -4.05 2.02 12.76
CA PRO A 163 -4.43 1.09 13.82
C PRO A 163 -5.75 0.38 13.58
N HIS A 164 -6.70 1.04 12.92
CA HIS A 164 -7.99 0.44 12.55
C HIS A 164 -7.82 -0.54 11.39
N LEU A 165 -7.03 -0.17 10.37
CA LEU A 165 -6.67 -1.05 9.25
C LEU A 165 -5.99 -2.33 9.75
N LYS A 166 -5.04 -2.21 10.70
CA LYS A 166 -4.41 -3.37 11.34
C LYS A 166 -5.44 -4.30 11.98
N ARG A 167 -6.35 -3.76 12.80
CA ARG A 167 -7.38 -4.57 13.50
C ARG A 167 -8.39 -5.18 12.53
N GLY A 168 -8.70 -4.52 11.43
CA GLY A 168 -9.64 -5.01 10.43
C GLY A 168 -9.06 -6.08 9.51
N SER A 169 -7.74 -6.18 9.39
CA SER A 169 -7.06 -7.12 8.48
C SER A 169 -6.57 -8.42 9.13
N ILE A 170 -6.81 -8.57 10.45
CA ILE A 170 -6.41 -9.79 11.22
C ILE A 170 -7.51 -10.84 11.19
#